data_3862fee2fd50ac4b29346b38014e86d7
#
_entry.id   3862fee2fd50ac4b29346b38014e86d7
#
_cell.length_a   1.000
_cell.length_b   1.000
_cell.length_c   1.000
_cell.angle_alpha   90.00
_cell.angle_beta   90.00
_cell.angle_gamma   90.00
#
_symmetry.space_group_name_H-M   'P 1'
#
loop_
_entity.id
_entity.type
_entity.pdbx_description
1 polymer ?
#
loop_
_entity_poly.entity_id
_entity_poly.type
_entity_poly.pdbx_seq_one_letter_code
_entity_poly.pdbx_strand_id
1 'polypeptide(L)'
;KLNNLMAGGSLSVSGELLYNTKREDFSPNVSLRIGRDSPLILGVESFGNDSVYNVQYGQKKGKFDIRGGIIRNKLGIGASYKKDKWKFDADLFDPNDLTVRLRGAYEAYPSIYAVGQSIFPHGRHGGGEYIGLGYAY
;
A
#
# COMPACT_ATOMS: atom_id res chain seq x y z
N LYS A 1 14.01 10.44 -13.93
CA LYS A 1 13.17 9.92 -12.84
C LYS A 1 13.49 10.63 -11.54
N LEU A 2 12.49 10.75 -10.71
CA LEU A 2 12.64 11.43 -9.43
C LEU A 2 13.62 10.73 -8.49
N ASN A 3 13.72 9.41 -8.57
CA ASN A 3 14.61 8.67 -7.71
C ASN A 3 16.09 8.98 -7.93
N ASN A 4 16.44 9.63 -9.01
CA ASN A 4 17.81 10.08 -9.27
C ASN A 4 18.12 11.42 -8.65
N LEU A 5 17.14 12.14 -8.14
CA LEU A 5 17.31 13.46 -7.59
C LEU A 5 17.72 13.45 -6.13
N MET A 6 17.58 12.32 -5.46
CA MET A 6 17.90 12.22 -4.04
C MET A 6 19.25 11.55 -3.86
N ALA A 7 20.16 12.29 -3.24
CA ALA A 7 21.51 11.81 -3.01
C ALA A 7 21.52 10.58 -2.12
N GLY A 8 22.11 9.49 -2.62
CA GLY A 8 22.27 8.27 -1.87
C GLY A 8 20.99 7.52 -1.51
N GLY A 9 19.86 7.95 -2.08
CA GLY A 9 18.59 7.33 -1.81
C GLY A 9 17.82 7.01 -3.06
N SER A 10 16.66 6.45 -2.89
CA SER A 10 15.71 6.24 -3.96
C SER A 10 14.37 6.82 -3.57
N LEU A 11 13.65 7.30 -4.54
CA LEU A 11 12.33 7.86 -4.36
C LEU A 11 11.40 7.19 -5.36
N SER A 12 10.33 6.59 -4.86
CA SER A 12 9.30 5.99 -5.70
C SER A 12 7.96 6.62 -5.38
N VAL A 13 7.21 6.93 -6.40
CA VAL A 13 5.85 7.47 -6.26
C VAL A 13 4.91 6.50 -6.95
N SER A 14 3.81 6.17 -6.31
CA SER A 14 2.80 5.34 -6.92
C SER A 14 1.42 5.93 -6.70
N GLY A 15 0.58 5.75 -7.69
CA GLY A 15 -0.83 6.12 -7.60
C GLY A 15 -1.66 4.97 -8.10
N GLU A 16 -2.79 4.76 -7.48
CA GLU A 16 -3.68 3.68 -7.89
C GLU A 16 -5.12 4.08 -7.70
N LEU A 17 -5.99 3.46 -8.47
CA LEU A 17 -7.43 3.64 -8.33
C LEU A 17 -8.03 2.27 -8.05
N LEU A 18 -8.60 2.11 -6.88
CA LEU A 18 -9.27 0.89 -6.47
C LEU A 18 -10.78 1.08 -6.51
N TYR A 19 -11.48 0.01 -6.77
CA TYR A 19 -12.93 -0.02 -6.76
C TYR A 19 -13.39 -1.02 -5.71
N ASN A 20 -14.22 -0.55 -4.77
CA ASN A 20 -14.82 -1.43 -3.76
C ASN A 20 -16.03 -2.11 -4.39
N THR A 21 -15.96 -3.42 -4.57
CA THR A 21 -16.96 -4.18 -5.30
C THR A 21 -18.30 -4.25 -4.59
N LYS A 22 -18.32 -4.04 -3.29
CA LYS A 22 -19.54 -4.15 -2.49
C LYS A 22 -20.23 -2.80 -2.32
N ARG A 23 -19.47 -1.74 -2.03
CA ARG A 23 -20.03 -0.41 -1.84
C ARG A 23 -20.14 0.39 -3.14
N GLU A 24 -19.55 -0.12 -4.20
CA GLU A 24 -19.57 0.50 -5.52
C GLU A 24 -19.01 1.92 -5.50
N ASP A 25 -17.90 2.12 -4.79
CA ASP A 25 -17.21 3.41 -4.79
C ASP A 25 -15.73 3.22 -5.07
N PHE A 26 -15.07 4.32 -5.42
CA PHE A 26 -13.66 4.33 -5.77
C PHE A 26 -12.79 4.81 -4.63
N SER A 27 -11.57 4.30 -4.58
CA SER A 27 -10.56 4.72 -3.62
C SER A 27 -9.29 5.08 -4.38
N PRO A 28 -9.07 6.36 -4.65
CA PRO A 28 -7.80 6.81 -5.22
C PRO A 28 -6.75 6.86 -4.11
N ASN A 29 -5.61 6.24 -4.36
CA ASN A 29 -4.53 6.13 -3.39
C ASN A 29 -3.24 6.67 -3.99
N VAL A 30 -2.45 7.35 -3.17
CA VAL A 30 -1.15 7.85 -3.57
C VAL A 30 -0.15 7.46 -2.49
N SER A 31 1.01 6.96 -2.88
CA SER A 31 2.06 6.65 -1.92
C SER A 31 3.41 7.08 -2.40
N LEU A 32 4.29 7.36 -1.43
CA LEU A 32 5.64 7.81 -1.64
C LEU A 32 6.55 6.92 -0.81
N ARG A 33 7.58 6.36 -1.44
CA ARG A 33 8.55 5.51 -0.75
C ARG A 33 9.93 6.15 -0.88
N ILE A 34 10.56 6.41 0.24
CA ILE A 34 11.85 7.08 0.31
C ILE A 34 12.87 6.14 0.95
N GLY A 35 13.96 5.86 0.25
CA GLY A 35 15.02 4.99 0.73
C GLY A 35 14.94 3.60 0.13
N ARG A 36 16.03 2.83 0.25
CA ARG A 36 16.15 1.50 -0.33
C ARG A 36 15.94 0.38 0.68
N ASP A 37 16.86 0.30 1.65
CA ASP A 37 16.90 -0.83 2.59
C ASP A 37 16.03 -0.58 3.81
N SER A 38 15.89 0.68 4.19
CA SER A 38 15.06 1.09 5.31
C SER A 38 14.14 2.23 4.85
N PRO A 39 13.15 1.92 4.03
CA PRO A 39 12.32 2.96 3.43
C PRO A 39 11.36 3.59 4.43
N LEU A 40 11.14 4.88 4.23
CA LEU A 40 10.02 5.60 4.83
C LEU A 40 8.90 5.60 3.81
N ILE A 41 7.72 5.19 4.22
CA ILE A 41 6.57 5.07 3.35
C ILE A 41 5.49 6.03 3.82
N LEU A 42 5.08 6.93 2.94
CA LEU A 42 4.03 7.90 3.21
C LEU A 42 2.91 7.66 2.20
N GLY A 43 1.67 7.70 2.65
CA GLY A 43 0.57 7.47 1.73
C GLY A 43 -0.73 8.08 2.19
N VAL A 44 -1.60 8.26 1.21
CA VAL A 44 -2.98 8.70 1.42
C VAL A 44 -3.87 7.74 0.66
N GLU A 45 -4.86 7.19 1.33
CA GLU A 45 -5.85 6.32 0.71
C GLU A 45 -7.22 7.00 0.71
N SER A 46 -8.01 6.72 -0.30
CA SER A 46 -9.33 7.33 -0.51
C SER A 46 -9.24 8.85 -0.57
N PHE A 47 -8.27 9.34 -1.34
CA PHE A 47 -8.01 10.78 -1.46
C PHE A 47 -9.29 11.52 -1.87
N GLY A 48 -9.63 12.53 -1.09
CA GLY A 48 -10.81 13.34 -1.37
C GLY A 48 -12.14 12.75 -0.87
N ASN A 49 -12.11 11.57 -0.25
CA ASN A 49 -13.33 10.91 0.23
C ASN A 49 -12.98 10.10 1.49
N ASP A 50 -13.11 10.73 2.66
CA ASP A 50 -12.73 10.12 3.93
C ASP A 50 -11.29 9.62 3.90
N SER A 51 -10.37 10.50 3.53
CA SER A 51 -8.96 10.18 3.37
C SER A 51 -8.35 9.59 4.65
N VAL A 52 -7.57 8.52 4.49
CA VAL A 52 -6.79 7.95 5.57
C VAL A 52 -5.31 7.96 5.18
N TYR A 53 -4.46 8.00 6.18
CA TYR A 53 -3.03 8.21 5.97
C TYR A 53 -2.21 7.02 6.44
N ASN A 54 -1.09 6.81 5.76
CA ASN A 54 -0.10 5.82 6.12
C ASN A 54 1.24 6.50 6.33
N VAL A 55 1.90 6.21 7.45
CA VAL A 55 3.26 6.63 7.72
C VAL A 55 3.97 5.43 8.30
N GLN A 56 4.82 4.80 7.54
CA GLN A 56 5.46 3.56 7.93
C GLN A 56 6.96 3.63 7.72
N TYR A 57 7.68 2.95 8.57
CA TYR A 57 9.10 2.76 8.44
C TYR A 57 9.36 1.27 8.22
N GLY A 58 10.10 0.95 7.17
CA GLY A 58 10.32 -0.43 6.79
C GLY A 58 11.76 -0.85 6.88
N GLN A 59 11.95 -2.15 6.74
CA GLN A 59 13.29 -2.72 6.61
C GLN A 59 13.20 -3.88 5.63
N LYS A 60 14.08 -3.86 4.64
CA LYS A 60 14.11 -4.88 3.60
C LYS A 60 15.03 -6.02 4.00
N LYS A 61 14.54 -7.25 3.84
CA LYS A 61 15.31 -8.45 4.12
C LYS A 61 15.13 -9.44 2.97
N GLY A 62 16.02 -9.40 1.97
CA GLY A 62 15.91 -10.24 0.79
C GLY A 62 14.66 -9.88 -0.02
N LYS A 63 13.77 -10.83 -0.20
CA LYS A 63 12.52 -10.62 -0.93
C LYS A 63 11.39 -10.14 -0.03
N PHE A 64 11.63 -10.01 1.27
CA PHE A 64 10.64 -9.57 2.24
C PHE A 64 10.93 -8.16 2.71
N ASP A 65 9.88 -7.40 2.95
CA ASP A 65 9.91 -6.13 3.64
C ASP A 65 9.06 -6.26 4.89
N ILE A 66 9.56 -5.73 6.01
CA ILE A 66 8.79 -5.63 7.24
C ILE A 66 8.57 -4.16 7.51
N ARG A 67 7.35 -3.77 7.84
CA ARG A 67 6.97 -2.37 8.00
C ARG A 67 6.20 -2.19 9.30
N GLY A 68 6.32 -1.00 9.88
CA GLY A 68 5.54 -0.65 11.05
C GLY A 68 5.32 0.84 11.12
N GLY A 69 4.26 1.24 11.80
CA GLY A 69 3.91 2.65 11.98
C GLY A 69 2.41 2.86 11.96
N ILE A 70 1.98 3.85 11.18
CA ILE A 70 0.56 4.20 11.07
C ILE A 70 0.03 3.66 9.74
N ILE A 71 -0.98 2.82 9.80
CA ILE A 71 -1.65 2.26 8.64
C ILE A 71 -3.12 2.67 8.73
N ARG A 72 -3.59 3.41 7.71
CA ARG A 72 -4.97 3.91 7.63
C ARG A 72 -5.38 4.62 8.93
N ASN A 73 -4.52 5.53 9.39
CA ASN A 73 -4.69 6.34 10.62
C ASN A 73 -4.57 5.55 11.92
N LYS A 74 -4.20 4.27 11.87
CA LYS A 74 -4.12 3.41 13.05
C LYS A 74 -2.74 2.79 13.16
N LEU A 75 -2.32 2.48 14.39
CA LEU A 75 -1.06 1.81 14.62
C LEU A 75 -1.10 0.41 14.01
N GLY A 76 -0.03 0.03 13.31
CA GLY A 76 -0.01 -1.26 12.64
C GLY A 76 1.37 -1.75 12.25
N ILE A 77 1.40 -2.98 11.78
CA ILE A 77 2.59 -3.62 11.22
C ILE A 77 2.20 -4.30 9.92
N GLY A 78 3.18 -4.49 9.06
CA GLY A 78 2.95 -5.16 7.80
C GLY A 78 4.17 -5.86 7.28
N ALA A 79 3.95 -6.72 6.30
CA ALA A 79 5.02 -7.42 5.61
C ALA A 79 4.66 -7.52 4.13
N SER A 80 5.69 -7.48 3.29
CA SER A 80 5.53 -7.59 1.84
C SER A 80 6.47 -8.65 1.31
N TYR A 81 6.04 -9.35 0.28
CA TYR A 81 6.86 -10.33 -0.42
C TYR A 81 6.79 -10.05 -1.91
N LYS A 82 7.94 -9.95 -2.55
CA LYS A 82 8.02 -9.69 -3.97
C LYS A 82 8.70 -10.86 -4.68
N LYS A 83 8.05 -11.36 -5.74
CA LYS A 83 8.60 -12.43 -6.58
C LYS A 83 8.24 -12.13 -8.03
N ASP A 84 9.26 -11.93 -8.88
CA ASP A 84 9.09 -11.61 -10.29
C ASP A 84 8.20 -10.37 -10.48
N LYS A 85 7.04 -10.54 -11.09
CA LYS A 85 6.09 -9.44 -11.33
C LYS A 85 4.99 -9.38 -10.28
N TRP A 86 5.04 -10.25 -9.28
CA TRP A 86 4.04 -10.30 -8.21
C TRP A 86 4.55 -9.65 -6.95
N LYS A 87 3.66 -8.99 -6.25
CA LYS A 87 3.93 -8.45 -4.93
C LYS A 87 2.74 -8.75 -4.03
N PHE A 88 3.02 -9.28 -2.85
CA PHE A 88 1.99 -9.61 -1.87
C PHE A 88 2.26 -8.84 -0.60
N ASP A 89 1.22 -8.27 -0.04
CA ASP A 89 1.29 -7.49 1.20
C ASP A 89 0.28 -8.02 2.19
N ALA A 90 0.66 -8.04 3.47
CA ALA A 90 -0.23 -8.34 4.58
C ALA A 90 -0.02 -7.30 5.66
N ASP A 91 -1.08 -6.69 6.12
CA ASP A 91 -1.03 -5.66 7.15
C ASP A 91 -1.99 -5.99 8.27
N LEU A 92 -1.55 -5.72 9.52
CA LEU A 92 -2.37 -5.80 10.72
C LEU A 92 -2.36 -4.42 11.36
N PHE A 93 -3.52 -3.85 11.61
CA PHE A 93 -3.58 -2.51 12.18
C PHE A 93 -4.83 -2.35 13.04
N ASP A 94 -4.87 -1.24 13.80
CA ASP A 94 -5.93 -0.90 14.73
C ASP A 94 -6.00 -1.89 15.91
N PRO A 95 -5.10 -1.76 16.91
CA PRO A 95 -5.05 -2.70 18.04
C PRO A 95 -6.34 -2.82 18.84
N ASN A 96 -7.16 -1.77 18.85
CA ASN A 96 -8.43 -1.80 19.58
C ASN A 96 -9.54 -2.52 18.81
N ASP A 97 -9.35 -2.67 17.50
CA ASP A 97 -10.38 -3.21 16.61
C ASP A 97 -9.68 -3.86 15.43
N LEU A 98 -8.98 -4.94 15.72
CA LEU A 98 -8.00 -5.53 14.83
C LEU A 98 -8.52 -5.71 13.41
N THR A 99 -7.76 -5.16 12.46
CA THR A 99 -8.10 -5.18 11.04
C THR A 99 -6.94 -5.79 10.27
N VAL A 100 -7.26 -6.60 9.27
CA VAL A 100 -6.29 -7.26 8.41
C VAL A 100 -6.51 -6.79 6.98
N ARG A 101 -5.44 -6.43 6.30
CA ARG A 101 -5.49 -6.12 4.88
C ARG A 101 -4.56 -7.07 4.14
N LEU A 102 -5.08 -7.78 3.15
CA LEU A 102 -4.32 -8.62 2.25
C LEU A 102 -4.38 -8.02 0.85
N ARG A 103 -3.25 -7.98 0.18
CA ARG A 103 -3.14 -7.31 -1.10
C ARG A 103 -2.21 -8.08 -2.02
N GLY A 104 -2.62 -8.26 -3.27
CA GLY A 104 -1.79 -8.83 -4.31
C GLY A 104 -1.74 -7.88 -5.50
N ALA A 105 -0.56 -7.67 -6.06
CA ALA A 105 -0.38 -6.82 -7.23
C ALA A 105 0.45 -7.55 -8.28
N TYR A 106 0.12 -7.32 -9.54
CA TYR A 106 0.82 -7.91 -10.67
C TYR A 106 1.21 -6.81 -11.66
N GLU A 107 2.48 -6.74 -11.99
CA GLU A 107 3.00 -5.76 -12.96
C GLU A 107 2.72 -6.26 -14.38
N ALA A 108 1.67 -5.75 -14.98
CA ALA A 108 1.26 -6.15 -16.33
C ALA A 108 2.13 -5.49 -17.42
N TYR A 109 2.50 -4.24 -17.19
CA TYR A 109 3.41 -3.46 -18.03
C TYR A 109 4.42 -2.77 -17.15
N PRO A 110 5.55 -2.30 -17.71
CA PRO A 110 6.47 -1.49 -16.91
C PRO A 110 5.73 -0.34 -16.25
N SER A 111 5.82 -0.26 -14.93
CA SER A 111 5.19 0.76 -14.09
C SER A 111 3.67 0.65 -13.94
N ILE A 112 3.00 -0.23 -14.67
CA ILE A 112 1.54 -0.39 -14.57
C ILE A 112 1.22 -1.74 -13.95
N TYR A 113 0.42 -1.73 -12.89
CA TYR A 113 0.07 -2.96 -12.19
C TYR A 113 -1.43 -3.08 -11.94
N ALA A 114 -1.88 -4.33 -11.89
CA ALA A 114 -3.23 -4.67 -11.47
C ALA A 114 -3.17 -5.07 -10.00
N VAL A 115 -4.18 -4.73 -9.23
CA VAL A 115 -4.18 -4.98 -7.80
C VAL A 115 -5.52 -5.52 -7.32
N GLY A 116 -5.44 -6.49 -6.41
CA GLY A 116 -6.60 -6.98 -5.67
C GLY A 116 -6.32 -6.83 -4.18
N GLN A 117 -7.30 -6.43 -3.42
CA GLN A 117 -7.13 -6.14 -2.01
C GLN A 117 -8.37 -6.56 -1.24
N SER A 118 -8.14 -7.16 -0.06
CA SER A 118 -9.22 -7.48 0.87
C SER A 118 -8.90 -6.90 2.23
N ILE A 119 -9.88 -6.25 2.84
CA ILE A 119 -9.76 -5.70 4.18
C ILE A 119 -10.81 -6.37 5.06
N PHE A 120 -10.38 -6.97 6.15
CA PHE A 120 -11.22 -7.71 7.07
C PHE A 120 -11.25 -7.04 8.44
N PRO A 121 -12.37 -7.06 9.14
CA PRO A 121 -13.66 -7.60 8.74
C PRO A 121 -14.35 -6.74 7.69
N HIS A 122 -15.10 -7.38 6.83
CA HIS A 122 -15.92 -6.68 5.85
C HIS A 122 -17.01 -5.88 6.57
N GLY A 123 -17.40 -4.77 6.02
CA GLY A 123 -18.52 -4.00 6.54
C GLY A 123 -18.18 -2.95 7.57
N ARG A 124 -16.89 -2.78 7.93
CA ARG A 124 -16.50 -1.68 8.82
C ARG A 124 -15.14 -1.11 8.42
N HIS A 125 -14.93 0.18 8.72
CA HIS A 125 -13.64 0.89 8.53
C HIS A 125 -13.05 0.71 7.13
N GLY A 126 -13.89 0.76 6.11
CA GLY A 126 -13.43 0.56 4.74
C GLY A 126 -13.16 -0.88 4.39
N GLY A 127 -13.69 -1.83 5.18
CA GLY A 127 -13.54 -3.25 4.89
C GLY A 127 -14.23 -3.65 3.61
N GLY A 128 -13.80 -4.77 3.02
CA GLY A 128 -14.35 -5.29 1.80
C GLY A 128 -13.29 -5.67 0.80
N GLU A 129 -13.72 -5.93 -0.42
CA GLU A 129 -12.86 -6.33 -1.50
C GLU A 129 -12.73 -5.21 -2.53
N TYR A 130 -11.50 -5.01 -3.00
CA TYR A 130 -11.16 -3.96 -3.93
C TYR A 130 -10.39 -4.54 -5.10
N ILE A 131 -10.65 -4.01 -6.29
CA ILE A 131 -9.85 -4.31 -7.47
C ILE A 131 -9.49 -2.99 -8.15
N GLY A 132 -8.35 -2.97 -8.83
CA GLY A 132 -7.98 -1.74 -9.49
C GLY A 132 -6.68 -1.82 -10.27
N LEU A 133 -6.25 -0.65 -10.70
CA LEU A 133 -5.02 -0.47 -11.46
C LEU A 133 -4.19 0.62 -10.80
N GLY A 134 -2.88 0.51 -10.94
CA GLY A 134 -1.97 1.49 -10.40
C GLY A 134 -0.79 1.76 -11.32
N TYR A 135 -0.10 2.84 -11.03
CA TYR A 135 1.10 3.27 -11.72
C TYR A 135 2.17 3.56 -10.68
N ALA A 136 3.34 2.96 -10.85
CA ALA A 136 4.48 3.19 -9.98
C ALA A 136 5.61 3.81 -10.78
N TYR A 137 6.10 4.94 -10.30
CA TYR A 137 7.13 5.71 -11.01
C TYR A 137 8.49 5.53 -10.36
#